data_a0aa0fe5e7f2cd0d5763cbc3f0b486ca
#
_entry.id   a0aa0fe5e7f2cd0d5763cbc3f0b486ca
#
_cell.length_a   1.000
_cell.length_b   1.000
_cell.length_c   1.000
_cell.angle_alpha   90.00
_cell.angle_beta   90.00
_cell.angle_gamma   90.00
#
_symmetry.space_group_name_H-M   'P 1'
#
loop_
_entity.id
_entity.type
_entity.pdbx_description
1 polymer ?
#
loop_
_entity_poly.entity_id
_entity_poly.type
_entity_poly.pdbx_seq_one_letter_code
_entity_poly.pdbx_strand_id
1 'polypeptide(L)'
;MVDFPFAYLVGVDGGGTSCRARICDLFGNILGEAKTGSANILLGGEIAMASIQQAIALAAQQAQLTTADYPNMAVGLALAGAEQQQAWHAFMQQPHPYGAITLNTDAYGACLGAWGGKDGAILISGTGSCGILLLDGQQHVVGGREFPISDQGSGAIMGLRLIQQVLLSVDGIVPSTELAQHVLTHFDNDIDAIVSWSKTARPCDYGQFSPAIFTFATQNDSLAVSLLQQTAADIEMWMQALILRGASSICLMGGIGERIQAWLTPPMQQRIAIPQGDAMDGAIVMARGNHNLFVR
;
A
#
# COMPACT_ATOMS: atom_id res chain seq x y z
N MET A 1 26.66 -10.97 21.37
CA MET A 1 25.31 -11.11 20.77
C MET A 1 24.33 -10.84 21.91
N VAL A 2 23.45 -9.86 21.77
CA VAL A 2 22.36 -9.68 22.73
C VAL A 2 21.44 -10.88 22.50
N ASP A 3 21.22 -11.72 23.52
CA ASP A 3 20.29 -12.84 23.43
C ASP A 3 18.89 -12.29 23.12
N PHE A 4 18.39 -12.56 21.93
CA PHE A 4 17.00 -12.22 21.56
C PHE A 4 16.06 -13.15 22.33
N PRO A 5 15.16 -12.62 23.18
CA PRO A 5 14.46 -13.41 24.19
C PRO A 5 13.30 -14.24 23.65
N PHE A 6 12.98 -14.14 22.35
CA PHE A 6 11.85 -14.79 21.71
C PHE A 6 12.28 -15.91 20.79
N ALA A 7 11.43 -16.93 20.62
CA ALA A 7 11.69 -18.07 19.74
C ALA A 7 11.18 -17.85 18.30
N TYR A 8 10.15 -17.02 18.15
CA TYR A 8 9.50 -16.78 16.87
C TYR A 8 9.38 -15.30 16.56
N LEU A 9 9.45 -15.00 15.27
CA LEU A 9 9.20 -13.68 14.71
C LEU A 9 7.91 -13.73 13.92
N VAL A 10 7.05 -12.75 14.13
CA VAL A 10 5.79 -12.63 13.42
C VAL A 10 5.74 -11.27 12.71
N GLY A 11 5.55 -11.29 11.40
CA GLY A 11 5.30 -10.08 10.61
C GLY A 11 3.83 -10.01 10.21
N VAL A 12 3.20 -8.88 10.48
CA VAL A 12 1.81 -8.61 10.12
C VAL A 12 1.74 -7.40 9.22
N ASP A 13 1.06 -7.56 8.07
CA ASP A 13 0.71 -6.49 7.14
C ASP A 13 -0.81 -6.33 7.15
N GLY A 14 -1.30 -5.18 7.62
CA GLY A 14 -2.72 -4.92 7.84
C GLY A 14 -3.21 -3.64 7.19
N GLY A 15 -4.10 -3.79 6.21
CA GLY A 15 -4.73 -2.69 5.49
C GLY A 15 -6.24 -2.61 5.66
N GLY A 16 -6.88 -1.76 4.86
CA GLY A 16 -8.32 -1.52 4.91
C GLY A 16 -9.20 -2.71 4.46
N THR A 17 -8.64 -3.69 3.75
CA THR A 17 -9.39 -4.82 3.17
C THR A 17 -8.91 -6.18 3.66
N SER A 18 -7.68 -6.30 4.11
CA SER A 18 -7.08 -7.56 4.51
C SER A 18 -5.97 -7.39 5.53
N CYS A 19 -5.73 -8.44 6.30
CA CYS A 19 -4.60 -8.63 7.19
C CYS A 19 -3.88 -9.91 6.79
N ARG A 20 -2.54 -9.86 6.67
CA ARG A 20 -1.68 -11.01 6.41
C ARG A 20 -0.71 -11.18 7.57
N ALA A 21 -0.47 -12.41 7.99
CA ALA A 21 0.51 -12.74 9.02
C ALA A 21 1.46 -13.82 8.51
N ARG A 22 2.76 -13.67 8.82
CA ARG A 22 3.83 -14.63 8.55
C ARG A 22 4.57 -14.92 9.85
N ILE A 23 4.75 -16.20 10.18
CA ILE A 23 5.55 -16.65 11.34
C ILE A 23 6.84 -17.25 10.82
N CYS A 24 7.97 -16.83 11.36
CA CYS A 24 9.29 -17.35 11.06
C CYS A 24 10.01 -17.80 12.35
N ASP A 25 10.95 -18.73 12.19
CA ASP A 25 11.99 -18.97 13.20
C ASP A 25 13.05 -17.84 13.18
N LEU A 26 14.01 -17.90 14.09
CA LEU A 26 15.10 -16.91 14.18
C LEU A 26 16.07 -16.94 12.99
N PHE A 27 16.06 -18.01 12.21
CA PHE A 27 16.89 -18.19 11.01
C PHE A 27 16.20 -17.63 9.75
N GLY A 28 14.91 -17.22 9.86
CA GLY A 28 14.14 -16.69 8.74
C GLY A 28 13.38 -17.75 7.95
N ASN A 29 13.33 -19.00 8.43
CA ASN A 29 12.49 -20.02 7.81
C ASN A 29 11.02 -19.71 8.08
N ILE A 30 10.21 -19.66 7.03
CA ILE A 30 8.76 -19.44 7.14
C ILE A 30 8.13 -20.73 7.67
N LEU A 31 7.41 -20.62 8.80
CA LEU A 31 6.73 -21.73 9.45
C LEU A 31 5.23 -21.75 9.11
N GLY A 32 4.62 -20.60 8.86
CA GLY A 32 3.22 -20.51 8.49
C GLY A 32 2.81 -19.10 8.05
N GLU A 33 1.79 -19.02 7.21
CA GLU A 33 1.21 -17.77 6.70
C GLU A 33 -0.31 -17.85 6.67
N ALA A 34 -0.97 -16.71 6.91
CA ALA A 34 -2.43 -16.65 6.81
C ALA A 34 -2.91 -15.27 6.40
N LYS A 35 -4.15 -15.21 5.93
CA LYS A 35 -4.84 -13.98 5.56
C LYS A 35 -6.24 -13.94 6.19
N THR A 36 -6.63 -12.76 6.68
CA THR A 36 -7.94 -12.49 7.28
C THR A 36 -8.52 -11.16 6.78
N GLY A 37 -9.53 -10.63 7.46
CA GLY A 37 -10.20 -9.37 7.15
C GLY A 37 -9.33 -8.13 7.40
N SER A 38 -9.97 -6.96 7.39
CA SER A 38 -9.30 -5.66 7.59
C SER A 38 -8.59 -5.58 8.95
N ALA A 39 -7.43 -4.91 8.96
CA ALA A 39 -6.69 -4.54 10.17
C ALA A 39 -6.25 -3.06 10.15
N ASN A 40 -7.02 -2.19 9.50
CA ASN A 40 -6.84 -0.74 9.61
C ASN A 40 -7.33 -0.28 10.99
N ILE A 41 -6.44 0.29 11.81
CA ILE A 41 -6.75 0.69 13.19
C ILE A 41 -7.71 1.87 13.29
N LEU A 42 -7.92 2.64 12.21
CA LEU A 42 -8.90 3.72 12.16
C LEU A 42 -10.35 3.23 12.00
N LEU A 43 -10.53 2.01 11.50
CA LEU A 43 -11.85 1.39 11.37
C LEU A 43 -12.33 0.73 12.68
N GLY A 44 -11.47 0.71 13.70
CA GLY A 44 -11.73 0.17 15.02
C GLY A 44 -10.57 -0.68 15.51
N GLY A 45 -9.90 -0.25 16.57
CA GLY A 45 -8.72 -0.94 17.11
C GLY A 45 -9.02 -2.38 17.55
N GLU A 46 -10.19 -2.63 18.15
CA GLU A 46 -10.62 -3.98 18.57
C GLU A 46 -10.84 -4.89 17.34
N ILE A 47 -11.46 -4.39 16.28
CA ILE A 47 -11.68 -5.14 15.04
C ILE A 47 -10.34 -5.48 14.39
N ALA A 48 -9.43 -4.51 14.34
CA ALA A 48 -8.08 -4.73 13.80
C ALA A 48 -7.32 -5.78 14.63
N MET A 49 -7.34 -5.68 15.96
CA MET A 49 -6.70 -6.66 16.86
C MET A 49 -7.29 -8.06 16.68
N ALA A 50 -8.60 -8.18 16.56
CA ALA A 50 -9.25 -9.47 16.33
C ALA A 50 -8.81 -10.10 14.99
N SER A 51 -8.74 -9.30 13.92
CA SER A 51 -8.25 -9.77 12.61
C SER A 51 -6.78 -10.20 12.67
N ILE A 52 -5.93 -9.47 13.38
CA ILE A 52 -4.51 -9.78 13.59
C ILE A 52 -4.36 -11.07 14.37
N GLN A 53 -5.06 -11.20 15.50
CA GLN A 53 -5.03 -12.42 16.33
C GLN A 53 -5.50 -13.64 15.54
N GLN A 54 -6.55 -13.49 14.73
CA GLN A 54 -7.04 -14.57 13.87
C GLN A 54 -6.00 -14.94 12.79
N ALA A 55 -5.35 -13.96 12.14
CA ALA A 55 -4.33 -14.23 11.15
C ALA A 55 -3.12 -14.97 11.77
N ILE A 56 -2.66 -14.52 12.94
CA ILE A 56 -1.55 -15.17 13.66
C ILE A 56 -1.96 -16.57 14.10
N ALA A 57 -3.19 -16.78 14.60
CA ALA A 57 -3.65 -18.10 15.02
C ALA A 57 -3.71 -19.10 13.85
N LEU A 58 -4.18 -18.67 12.67
CA LEU A 58 -4.20 -19.51 11.48
C LEU A 58 -2.77 -19.83 10.98
N ALA A 59 -1.87 -18.87 11.01
CA ALA A 59 -0.46 -19.08 10.67
C ALA A 59 0.23 -20.01 11.69
N ALA A 60 -0.07 -19.86 12.99
CA ALA A 60 0.45 -20.72 14.05
C ALA A 60 -0.02 -22.18 13.91
N GLN A 61 -1.28 -22.38 13.49
CA GLN A 61 -1.79 -23.71 13.20
C GLN A 61 -0.99 -24.41 12.09
N GLN A 62 -0.63 -23.71 11.03
CA GLN A 62 0.24 -24.25 9.96
C GLN A 62 1.65 -24.57 10.47
N ALA A 63 2.16 -23.73 11.38
CA ALA A 63 3.45 -23.92 12.05
C ALA A 63 3.43 -25.00 13.16
N GLN A 64 2.29 -25.63 13.43
CA GLN A 64 2.08 -26.59 14.53
C GLN A 64 2.35 -25.98 15.93
N LEU A 65 2.16 -24.64 16.05
CA LEU A 65 2.29 -23.90 17.30
C LEU A 65 0.93 -23.79 17.99
N THR A 66 0.96 -23.64 19.31
CA THR A 66 -0.20 -23.52 20.16
C THR A 66 -0.24 -22.16 20.87
N THR A 67 -1.31 -21.87 21.60
CA THR A 67 -1.40 -20.64 22.41
C THR A 67 -0.33 -20.56 23.51
N ALA A 68 0.26 -21.68 23.92
CA ALA A 68 1.38 -21.73 24.88
C ALA A 68 2.68 -21.13 24.31
N ASP A 69 2.79 -21.05 22.97
CA ASP A 69 3.95 -20.50 22.26
C ASP A 69 3.87 -18.97 22.08
N TYR A 70 2.68 -18.38 22.21
CA TYR A 70 2.46 -16.95 21.95
C TYR A 70 3.32 -16.00 22.80
N PRO A 71 3.58 -16.26 24.10
CA PRO A 71 4.51 -15.45 24.89
C PRO A 71 5.96 -15.46 24.36
N ASN A 72 6.31 -16.43 23.52
CA ASN A 72 7.62 -16.55 22.89
C ASN A 72 7.69 -15.91 21.49
N MET A 73 6.65 -15.16 21.09
CA MET A 73 6.57 -14.46 19.81
C MET A 73 6.88 -12.96 19.97
N ALA A 74 7.77 -12.44 19.16
CA ALA A 74 7.90 -11.01 18.90
C ALA A 74 7.13 -10.67 17.61
N VAL A 75 6.20 -9.73 17.69
CA VAL A 75 5.27 -9.37 16.60
C VAL A 75 5.54 -7.97 16.10
N GLY A 76 5.88 -7.84 14.82
CA GLY A 76 5.92 -6.57 14.12
C GLY A 76 4.61 -6.35 13.38
N LEU A 77 4.03 -5.19 13.55
CA LEU A 77 2.76 -4.78 12.97
C LEU A 77 2.99 -3.60 12.03
N ALA A 78 2.80 -3.81 10.73
CA ALA A 78 2.78 -2.79 9.69
C ALA A 78 1.31 -2.52 9.33
N LEU A 79 0.70 -1.48 9.92
CA LEU A 79 -0.74 -1.27 9.87
C LEU A 79 -1.12 0.08 9.28
N ALA A 80 -2.13 0.07 8.38
CA ALA A 80 -2.79 1.29 7.93
C ALA A 80 -3.46 2.00 9.11
N GLY A 81 -3.33 3.34 9.13
CA GLY A 81 -3.87 4.19 10.18
C GLY A 81 -2.95 4.40 11.38
N ALA A 82 -1.79 3.72 11.41
CA ALA A 82 -0.83 3.86 12.51
C ALA A 82 -0.13 5.22 12.56
N GLU A 83 -0.23 6.04 11.51
CA GLU A 83 0.28 7.42 11.46
C GLU A 83 -0.51 8.37 12.39
N GLN A 84 -1.73 8.01 12.78
CA GLN A 84 -2.54 8.80 13.71
C GLN A 84 -2.17 8.46 15.16
N GLN A 85 -1.47 9.38 15.82
CA GLN A 85 -0.92 9.18 17.16
C GLN A 85 -1.95 8.70 18.19
N GLN A 86 -3.16 9.26 18.17
CA GLN A 86 -4.21 8.85 19.10
C GLN A 86 -4.66 7.39 18.86
N ALA A 87 -4.85 6.99 17.61
CA ALA A 87 -5.22 5.63 17.26
C ALA A 87 -4.09 4.64 17.59
N TRP A 88 -2.84 5.03 17.33
CA TRP A 88 -1.65 4.25 17.68
C TRP A 88 -1.59 3.96 19.19
N HIS A 89 -1.71 5.00 20.05
CA HIS A 89 -1.68 4.82 21.49
C HIS A 89 -2.83 3.97 22.01
N ALA A 90 -4.05 4.19 21.50
CA ALA A 90 -5.22 3.39 21.90
C ALA A 90 -5.07 1.91 21.49
N PHE A 91 -4.49 1.64 20.31
CA PHE A 91 -4.24 0.30 19.84
C PHE A 91 -3.17 -0.41 20.68
N MET A 92 -2.04 0.25 20.97
CA MET A 92 -0.94 -0.32 21.77
C MET A 92 -1.29 -0.62 23.24
N GLN A 93 -2.39 -0.06 23.74
CA GLN A 93 -2.91 -0.36 25.09
C GLN A 93 -3.81 -1.61 25.13
N GLN A 94 -4.16 -2.19 23.98
CA GLN A 94 -5.02 -3.36 23.95
C GLN A 94 -4.29 -4.60 24.48
N PRO A 95 -4.99 -5.49 25.20
CA PRO A 95 -4.39 -6.73 25.67
C PRO A 95 -4.06 -7.67 24.51
N HIS A 96 -2.90 -8.29 24.60
CA HIS A 96 -2.45 -9.28 23.62
C HIS A 96 -1.66 -10.42 24.32
N PRO A 97 -1.63 -11.64 23.75
CA PRO A 97 -0.94 -12.77 24.36
C PRO A 97 0.55 -12.89 24.00
N TYR A 98 1.07 -11.99 23.14
CA TYR A 98 2.42 -12.08 22.59
C TYR A 98 3.46 -11.50 23.54
N GLY A 99 4.71 -11.97 23.43
CA GLY A 99 5.80 -11.50 24.27
C GLY A 99 6.20 -10.05 24.01
N ALA A 100 6.14 -9.59 22.77
CA ALA A 100 6.35 -8.19 22.40
C ALA A 100 5.58 -7.81 21.15
N ILE A 101 5.18 -6.53 21.06
CA ILE A 101 4.59 -5.93 19.86
C ILE A 101 5.38 -4.66 19.49
N THR A 102 5.65 -4.50 18.21
CA THR A 102 6.17 -3.27 17.60
C THR A 102 5.21 -2.83 16.50
N LEU A 103 4.77 -1.57 16.52
CA LEU A 103 3.77 -1.03 15.58
C LEU A 103 4.32 0.18 14.83
N ASN A 104 4.25 0.13 13.50
CA ASN A 104 4.50 1.25 12.59
C ASN A 104 3.49 1.20 11.42
N THR A 105 3.58 2.17 10.49
CA THR A 105 2.70 2.22 9.33
C THR A 105 2.95 1.05 8.36
N ASP A 106 1.94 0.71 7.57
CA ASP A 106 2.03 -0.26 6.47
C ASP A 106 3.11 0.14 5.45
N ALA A 107 3.20 1.43 5.09
CA ALA A 107 4.22 1.95 4.19
C ALA A 107 5.65 1.80 4.79
N TYR A 108 5.83 1.99 6.10
CA TYR A 108 7.10 1.75 6.77
C TYR A 108 7.52 0.28 6.69
N GLY A 109 6.61 -0.63 7.02
CA GLY A 109 6.85 -2.07 6.88
C GLY A 109 7.16 -2.46 5.45
N ALA A 110 6.40 -1.95 4.48
CA ALA A 110 6.64 -2.21 3.06
C ALA A 110 8.04 -1.71 2.62
N CYS A 111 8.49 -0.55 3.12
CA CYS A 111 9.82 -0.02 2.81
C CYS A 111 10.93 -0.89 3.41
N LEU A 112 10.82 -1.27 4.68
CA LEU A 112 11.79 -2.19 5.30
C LEU A 112 11.86 -3.53 4.57
N GLY A 113 10.72 -4.10 4.17
CA GLY A 113 10.68 -5.35 3.42
C GLY A 113 11.33 -5.21 2.05
N ALA A 114 10.99 -4.17 1.31
CA ALA A 114 11.54 -3.92 -0.02
C ALA A 114 13.07 -3.78 -0.02
N TRP A 115 13.66 -3.30 1.06
CA TRP A 115 15.11 -3.07 1.19
C TRP A 115 15.82 -4.03 2.16
N GLY A 116 15.14 -5.11 2.60
CA GLY A 116 15.73 -6.11 3.50
C GLY A 116 16.21 -5.52 4.83
N GLY A 117 15.47 -4.55 5.37
CA GLY A 117 15.79 -3.84 6.62
C GLY A 117 16.83 -2.74 6.50
N LYS A 118 17.25 -2.39 5.28
CA LYS A 118 18.21 -1.30 5.01
C LYS A 118 17.48 -0.02 4.62
N ASP A 119 18.23 1.08 4.62
CA ASP A 119 17.78 2.36 4.07
C ASP A 119 17.40 2.23 2.60
N GLY A 120 16.36 2.95 2.19
CA GLY A 120 15.88 2.96 0.82
C GLY A 120 14.52 3.61 0.66
N ALA A 121 14.04 3.70 -0.56
CA ALA A 121 12.79 4.36 -0.88
C ALA A 121 11.83 3.42 -1.62
N ILE A 122 10.55 3.58 -1.33
CA ILE A 122 9.46 2.99 -2.11
C ILE A 122 8.48 4.07 -2.54
N LEU A 123 7.77 3.81 -3.62
CA LEU A 123 6.58 4.55 -4.03
C LEU A 123 5.47 3.54 -4.27
N ILE A 124 4.48 3.53 -3.40
CA ILE A 124 3.29 2.70 -3.55
C ILE A 124 2.30 3.47 -4.43
N SER A 125 1.82 2.84 -5.50
CA SER A 125 0.74 3.34 -6.34
C SER A 125 -0.23 2.21 -6.64
N GLY A 126 -1.35 2.28 -5.97
CA GLY A 126 -2.50 1.37 -6.07
C GLY A 126 -3.79 2.18 -6.19
N THR A 127 -4.77 1.97 -5.32
CA THR A 127 -5.96 2.81 -5.21
C THR A 127 -5.59 4.25 -4.83
N GLY A 128 -4.72 4.43 -3.83
CA GLY A 128 -4.05 5.69 -3.49
C GLY A 128 -2.57 5.67 -3.88
N SER A 129 -1.82 6.73 -3.53
CA SER A 129 -0.36 6.77 -3.74
C SER A 129 0.37 7.41 -2.56
N CYS A 130 1.51 6.81 -2.18
CA CYS A 130 2.36 7.29 -1.10
C CYS A 130 3.81 6.89 -1.35
N GLY A 131 4.73 7.82 -1.20
CA GLY A 131 6.17 7.56 -1.21
C GLY A 131 6.78 7.66 0.18
N ILE A 132 7.71 6.76 0.50
CA ILE A 132 8.47 6.81 1.75
C ILE A 132 9.95 6.55 1.46
N LEU A 133 10.82 7.32 2.10
CA LEU A 133 12.27 7.11 2.14
C LEU A 133 12.66 6.91 3.60
N LEU A 134 13.37 5.83 3.87
CA LEU A 134 14.11 5.60 5.11
C LEU A 134 15.58 5.89 4.83
N LEU A 135 16.16 6.82 5.58
CA LEU A 135 17.57 7.24 5.41
C LEU A 135 18.13 7.71 6.73
N ASP A 136 19.27 7.15 7.17
CA ASP A 136 19.98 7.52 8.41
C ASP A 136 19.08 7.54 9.65
N GLY A 137 18.17 6.56 9.77
CA GLY A 137 17.21 6.46 10.86
C GLY A 137 16.06 7.49 10.82
N GLN A 138 15.95 8.26 9.74
CA GLN A 138 14.86 9.20 9.51
C GLN A 138 13.88 8.67 8.48
N GLN A 139 12.61 9.02 8.64
CA GLN A 139 11.53 8.70 7.71
C GLN A 139 11.07 9.98 7.01
N HIS A 140 11.07 9.96 5.68
CA HIS A 140 10.53 11.03 4.85
C HIS A 140 9.34 10.50 4.04
N VAL A 141 8.18 11.10 4.20
CA VAL A 141 6.95 10.73 3.48
C VAL A 141 6.60 11.81 2.45
N VAL A 142 6.19 11.39 1.26
CA VAL A 142 5.68 12.25 0.19
C VAL A 142 4.34 11.71 -0.31
N GLY A 143 3.37 12.59 -0.58
CA GLY A 143 2.01 12.18 -0.95
C GLY A 143 1.23 11.55 0.22
N GLY A 144 0.27 10.67 -0.09
CA GLY A 144 -0.52 9.95 0.90
C GLY A 144 -1.45 10.84 1.73
N ARG A 145 -1.98 11.93 1.12
CA ARG A 145 -2.87 12.90 1.77
C ARG A 145 -4.31 12.75 1.34
N GLU A 146 -4.63 11.56 0.88
CA GLU A 146 -5.94 11.09 0.48
C GLU A 146 -6.57 11.76 -0.76
N PHE A 147 -7.41 10.98 -1.42
CA PHE A 147 -8.25 11.38 -2.53
C PHE A 147 -9.39 12.33 -2.06
N PRO A 148 -9.79 13.33 -2.84
CA PRO A 148 -9.31 13.66 -4.20
C PRO A 148 -8.20 14.73 -4.23
N ILE A 149 -7.74 15.24 -3.08
CA ILE A 149 -6.81 16.36 -3.00
C ILE A 149 -5.34 15.96 -3.16
N SER A 150 -5.06 14.68 -2.98
CA SER A 150 -3.75 14.07 -3.15
C SER A 150 -3.87 12.80 -3.98
N ASP A 151 -2.94 11.84 -3.81
CA ASP A 151 -2.92 10.55 -4.50
C ASP A 151 -2.63 10.64 -6.01
N GLN A 152 -1.94 11.70 -6.46
CA GLN A 152 -1.48 11.81 -7.84
C GLN A 152 -0.69 10.55 -8.25
N GLY A 153 -0.96 10.03 -9.45
CA GLY A 153 -0.36 8.80 -9.96
C GLY A 153 -1.05 7.52 -9.46
N SER A 154 -2.15 7.62 -8.71
CA SER A 154 -2.95 6.48 -8.25
C SER A 154 -4.07 6.09 -9.23
N GLY A 155 -4.64 4.89 -9.01
CA GLY A 155 -5.79 4.42 -9.75
C GLY A 155 -7.04 5.28 -9.52
N ALA A 156 -7.23 5.83 -8.31
CA ALA A 156 -8.36 6.71 -8.01
C ALA A 156 -8.28 8.02 -8.80
N ILE A 157 -7.12 8.67 -8.83
CA ILE A 157 -6.91 9.91 -9.63
C ILE A 157 -7.02 9.61 -11.12
N MET A 158 -6.46 8.48 -11.58
CA MET A 158 -6.56 8.08 -12.98
C MET A 158 -8.03 7.85 -13.39
N GLY A 159 -8.83 7.19 -12.56
CA GLY A 159 -10.25 6.98 -12.77
C GLY A 159 -11.05 8.28 -12.71
N LEU A 160 -10.74 9.19 -11.78
CA LEU A 160 -11.37 10.51 -11.71
C LEU A 160 -11.14 11.31 -13.00
N ARG A 161 -9.89 11.36 -13.48
CA ARG A 161 -9.54 12.02 -14.75
C ARG A 161 -10.28 11.38 -15.94
N LEU A 162 -10.40 10.05 -15.95
CA LEU A 162 -11.16 9.36 -16.99
C LEU A 162 -12.62 9.80 -17.01
N ILE A 163 -13.32 9.79 -15.86
CA ILE A 163 -14.72 10.24 -15.78
C ILE A 163 -14.87 11.70 -16.26
N GLN A 164 -13.95 12.57 -15.86
CA GLN A 164 -13.95 13.97 -16.33
C GLN A 164 -13.82 14.06 -17.86
N GLN A 165 -12.91 13.29 -18.48
CA GLN A 165 -12.72 13.29 -19.92
C GLN A 165 -13.93 12.67 -20.66
N VAL A 166 -14.57 11.67 -20.09
CA VAL A 166 -15.83 11.09 -20.63
C VAL A 166 -16.92 12.15 -20.72
N LEU A 167 -17.14 12.93 -19.67
CA LEU A 167 -18.14 14.02 -19.69
C LEU A 167 -17.79 15.09 -20.72
N LEU A 168 -16.53 15.51 -20.83
CA LEU A 168 -16.08 16.45 -21.85
C LEU A 168 -16.30 15.90 -23.29
N SER A 169 -16.18 14.59 -23.49
CA SER A 169 -16.46 13.97 -24.78
C SER A 169 -17.95 13.95 -25.12
N VAL A 170 -18.82 13.79 -24.12
CA VAL A 170 -20.27 13.89 -24.29
C VAL A 170 -20.68 15.30 -24.68
N ASP A 171 -20.05 16.32 -24.09
CA ASP A 171 -20.28 17.74 -24.42
C ASP A 171 -19.65 18.14 -25.77
N GLY A 172 -18.95 17.23 -26.45
CA GLY A 172 -18.27 17.50 -27.74
C GLY A 172 -17.06 18.41 -27.64
N ILE A 173 -16.52 18.63 -26.43
CA ILE A 173 -15.33 19.48 -26.18
C ILE A 173 -14.06 18.72 -26.58
N VAL A 174 -14.02 17.40 -26.34
CA VAL A 174 -12.94 16.52 -26.77
C VAL A 174 -13.48 15.37 -27.63
N PRO A 175 -12.68 14.75 -28.51
CA PRO A 175 -13.13 13.60 -29.29
C PRO A 175 -13.57 12.43 -28.40
N SER A 176 -14.64 11.77 -28.76
CA SER A 176 -15.01 10.49 -28.15
C SER A 176 -14.04 9.40 -28.58
N THR A 177 -13.70 8.49 -27.66
CA THR A 177 -12.82 7.35 -27.91
C THR A 177 -13.52 6.04 -27.53
N GLU A 178 -12.93 4.89 -27.87
CA GLU A 178 -13.49 3.58 -27.48
C GLU A 178 -13.49 3.41 -25.96
N LEU A 179 -12.46 3.89 -25.26
CA LEU A 179 -12.43 3.91 -23.79
C LEU A 179 -13.57 4.77 -23.22
N ALA A 180 -13.83 5.95 -23.80
CA ALA A 180 -14.92 6.81 -23.35
C ALA A 180 -16.28 6.13 -23.53
N GLN A 181 -16.49 5.48 -24.67
CA GLN A 181 -17.72 4.71 -24.95
C GLN A 181 -17.87 3.50 -24.02
N HIS A 182 -16.78 2.80 -23.71
CA HIS A 182 -16.76 1.70 -22.74
C HIS A 182 -17.26 2.17 -21.35
N VAL A 183 -16.79 3.33 -20.88
CA VAL A 183 -17.24 3.91 -19.60
C VAL A 183 -18.71 4.35 -19.68
N LEU A 184 -19.15 5.01 -20.78
CA LEU A 184 -20.55 5.39 -20.94
C LEU A 184 -21.46 4.16 -20.91
N THR A 185 -21.08 3.07 -21.57
CA THR A 185 -21.82 1.80 -21.56
C THR A 185 -21.92 1.21 -20.14
N HIS A 186 -20.89 1.36 -19.31
CA HIS A 186 -20.92 0.94 -17.90
C HIS A 186 -22.02 1.65 -17.08
N PHE A 187 -22.40 2.87 -17.49
CA PHE A 187 -23.47 3.65 -16.90
C PHE A 187 -24.74 3.72 -17.78
N ASP A 188 -24.97 2.70 -18.64
CA ASP A 188 -26.13 2.61 -19.54
C ASP A 188 -26.29 3.85 -20.46
N ASN A 189 -25.19 4.54 -20.78
CA ASN A 189 -25.15 5.82 -21.50
C ASN A 189 -25.95 6.95 -20.82
N ASP A 190 -26.17 6.85 -19.52
CA ASP A 190 -26.88 7.83 -18.71
C ASP A 190 -25.89 8.72 -17.94
N ILE A 191 -25.85 10.01 -18.32
CA ILE A 191 -24.99 11.01 -17.68
C ILE A 191 -25.45 11.29 -16.24
N ASP A 192 -26.75 11.29 -15.99
CA ASP A 192 -27.29 11.54 -14.64
C ASP A 192 -26.92 10.38 -13.70
N ALA A 193 -26.79 9.16 -14.22
CA ALA A 193 -26.25 8.02 -13.47
C ALA A 193 -24.79 8.25 -13.08
N ILE A 194 -23.92 8.75 -13.97
CA ILE A 194 -22.52 9.11 -13.65
C ILE A 194 -22.48 10.17 -12.55
N VAL A 195 -23.25 11.24 -12.68
CA VAL A 195 -23.31 12.34 -11.70
C VAL A 195 -23.81 11.86 -10.35
N SER A 196 -24.84 11.00 -10.34
CA SER A 196 -25.39 10.43 -9.11
C SER A 196 -24.38 9.50 -8.42
N TRP A 197 -23.73 8.62 -9.19
CA TRP A 197 -22.69 7.73 -8.70
C TRP A 197 -21.51 8.51 -8.08
N SER A 198 -21.06 9.58 -8.73
CA SER A 198 -19.90 10.36 -8.26
C SER A 198 -20.08 11.00 -6.89
N LYS A 199 -21.33 11.23 -6.43
CA LYS A 199 -21.63 11.81 -5.10
C LYS A 199 -21.28 10.89 -3.94
N THR A 200 -21.24 9.59 -4.18
CA THR A 200 -21.00 8.57 -3.14
C THR A 200 -19.81 7.66 -3.47
N ALA A 201 -19.23 7.80 -4.66
CA ALA A 201 -18.11 6.99 -5.12
C ALA A 201 -16.88 7.21 -4.25
N ARG A 202 -16.31 6.10 -3.80
CA ARG A 202 -15.09 6.04 -3.00
C ARG A 202 -13.85 5.96 -3.92
N PRO A 203 -12.65 6.18 -3.43
CA PRO A 203 -11.42 6.04 -4.22
C PRO A 203 -11.33 4.73 -5.01
N CYS A 204 -11.72 3.60 -4.41
CA CYS A 204 -11.71 2.30 -5.08
C CYS A 204 -12.71 2.21 -6.25
N ASP A 205 -13.83 2.94 -6.15
CA ASP A 205 -14.87 2.95 -7.19
C ASP A 205 -14.37 3.70 -8.45
N TYR A 206 -13.51 4.71 -8.29
CA TYR A 206 -12.76 5.32 -9.40
C TYR A 206 -11.63 4.41 -9.89
N GLY A 207 -10.88 3.83 -8.97
CA GLY A 207 -9.74 2.97 -9.28
C GLY A 207 -10.09 1.73 -10.09
N GLN A 208 -11.35 1.25 -10.03
CA GLN A 208 -11.82 0.08 -10.79
C GLN A 208 -11.70 0.24 -12.31
N PHE A 209 -11.64 1.46 -12.83
CA PHE A 209 -11.47 1.72 -14.26
C PHE A 209 -10.01 1.58 -14.74
N SER A 210 -9.04 1.53 -13.82
CA SER A 210 -7.62 1.46 -14.19
C SER A 210 -7.26 0.29 -15.11
N PRO A 211 -7.77 -0.95 -14.89
CA PRO A 211 -7.47 -2.05 -15.81
C PRO A 211 -7.89 -1.78 -17.25
N ALA A 212 -9.07 -1.16 -17.44
CA ALA A 212 -9.56 -0.80 -18.77
C ALA A 212 -8.65 0.25 -19.43
N ILE A 213 -8.19 1.27 -18.71
CA ILE A 213 -7.26 2.28 -19.23
C ILE A 213 -6.00 1.62 -19.78
N PHE A 214 -5.37 0.71 -19.03
CA PHE A 214 -4.20 -0.03 -19.51
C PHE A 214 -4.53 -0.90 -20.74
N THR A 215 -5.69 -1.54 -20.78
CA THR A 215 -6.10 -2.37 -21.91
C THR A 215 -6.30 -1.54 -23.18
N PHE A 216 -7.04 -0.45 -23.10
CA PHE A 216 -7.29 0.42 -24.26
C PHE A 216 -6.02 1.15 -24.73
N ALA A 217 -5.09 1.42 -23.84
CA ALA A 217 -3.78 1.98 -24.21
C ALA A 217 -2.98 1.02 -25.11
N THR A 218 -3.08 -0.32 -24.92
CA THR A 218 -2.45 -1.27 -25.83
C THR A 218 -3.07 -1.29 -27.24
N GLN A 219 -4.28 -0.74 -27.36
CA GLN A 219 -5.00 -0.57 -28.63
C GLN A 219 -4.79 0.82 -29.24
N ASN A 220 -3.89 1.64 -28.64
CA ASN A 220 -3.61 3.01 -29.03
C ASN A 220 -4.81 3.97 -28.90
N ASP A 221 -5.75 3.71 -28.00
CA ASP A 221 -6.80 4.66 -27.65
C ASP A 221 -6.16 5.95 -27.12
N SER A 222 -6.47 7.08 -27.74
CA SER A 222 -5.79 8.34 -27.47
C SER A 222 -6.04 8.87 -26.05
N LEU A 223 -7.24 8.65 -25.50
CA LEU A 223 -7.57 9.01 -24.12
C LEU A 223 -6.80 8.14 -23.14
N ALA A 224 -6.78 6.82 -23.35
CA ALA A 224 -6.05 5.88 -22.50
C ALA A 224 -4.56 6.19 -22.46
N VAL A 225 -3.94 6.43 -23.62
CA VAL A 225 -2.52 6.84 -23.74
C VAL A 225 -2.25 8.12 -22.97
N SER A 226 -3.09 9.16 -23.15
CA SER A 226 -2.96 10.44 -22.46
C SER A 226 -3.05 10.28 -20.93
N LEU A 227 -3.98 9.46 -20.43
CA LEU A 227 -4.14 9.19 -19.00
C LEU A 227 -2.93 8.47 -18.41
N LEU A 228 -2.34 7.49 -19.12
CA LEU A 228 -1.13 6.81 -18.66
C LEU A 228 0.09 7.74 -18.66
N GLN A 229 0.21 8.63 -19.66
CA GLN A 229 1.27 9.64 -19.69
C GLN A 229 1.15 10.62 -18.51
N GLN A 230 -0.05 11.09 -18.19
CA GLN A 230 -0.30 11.94 -17.02
C GLN A 230 0.02 11.21 -15.71
N THR A 231 -0.39 9.93 -15.60
CA THR A 231 -0.10 9.10 -14.43
C THR A 231 1.40 8.87 -14.26
N ALA A 232 2.12 8.63 -15.36
CA ALA A 232 3.58 8.51 -15.33
C ALA A 232 4.24 9.81 -14.86
N ALA A 233 3.79 10.97 -15.35
CA ALA A 233 4.30 12.27 -14.91
C ALA A 233 4.05 12.53 -13.41
N ASP A 234 2.89 12.15 -12.89
CA ASP A 234 2.59 12.22 -11.45
C ASP A 234 3.55 11.33 -10.62
N ILE A 235 3.81 10.11 -11.09
CA ILE A 235 4.72 9.17 -10.42
C ILE A 235 6.15 9.71 -10.47
N GLU A 236 6.60 10.25 -11.59
CA GLU A 236 7.92 10.88 -11.72
C GLU A 236 8.08 12.06 -10.78
N MET A 237 7.03 12.87 -10.57
CA MET A 237 7.03 13.95 -9.59
C MET A 237 7.33 13.44 -8.19
N TRP A 238 6.69 12.34 -7.75
CA TRP A 238 6.96 11.73 -6.45
C TRP A 238 8.35 11.09 -6.39
N MET A 239 8.78 10.39 -7.45
CA MET A 239 10.13 9.83 -7.53
C MET A 239 11.18 10.94 -7.40
N GLN A 240 11.01 12.04 -8.12
CA GLN A 240 11.92 13.19 -8.03
C GLN A 240 11.96 13.78 -6.62
N ALA A 241 10.82 13.87 -5.94
CA ALA A 241 10.75 14.34 -4.56
C ALA A 241 11.53 13.44 -3.58
N LEU A 242 11.52 12.12 -3.78
CA LEU A 242 12.31 11.16 -3.00
C LEU A 242 13.82 11.25 -3.34
N ILE A 243 14.16 11.38 -4.62
CA ILE A 243 15.55 11.51 -5.09
C ILE A 243 16.20 12.78 -4.50
N LEU A 244 15.49 13.91 -4.50
CA LEU A 244 15.96 15.17 -3.91
C LEU A 244 16.21 15.06 -2.39
N ARG A 245 15.61 14.08 -1.72
CA ARG A 245 15.82 13.77 -0.30
C ARG A 245 16.90 12.71 -0.06
N GLY A 246 17.55 12.23 -1.12
CA GLY A 246 18.67 11.30 -1.01
C GLY A 246 18.39 9.88 -1.48
N ALA A 247 17.21 9.55 -2.01
CA ALA A 247 16.96 8.24 -2.57
C ALA A 247 17.84 7.99 -3.80
N SER A 248 18.65 6.94 -3.78
CA SER A 248 19.46 6.51 -4.94
C SER A 248 18.64 5.71 -5.95
N SER A 249 17.71 4.89 -5.45
CA SER A 249 16.79 4.05 -6.22
C SER A 249 15.46 3.94 -5.48
N ILE A 250 14.41 3.54 -6.18
CA ILE A 250 13.04 3.49 -5.64
C ILE A 250 12.37 2.20 -6.08
N CYS A 251 11.79 1.43 -5.16
CA CYS A 251 10.92 0.31 -5.53
C CYS A 251 9.52 0.85 -5.81
N LEU A 252 9.03 0.66 -7.04
CA LEU A 252 7.63 0.96 -7.39
C LEU A 252 6.77 -0.24 -7.04
N MET A 253 5.76 -0.01 -6.20
CA MET A 253 4.89 -1.04 -5.65
C MET A 253 3.41 -0.72 -5.91
N GLY A 254 2.57 -1.74 -5.80
CA GLY A 254 1.14 -1.62 -6.06
C GLY A 254 0.77 -1.77 -7.54
N GLY A 255 -0.51 -2.08 -7.80
CA GLY A 255 -0.96 -2.50 -9.12
C GLY A 255 -0.79 -1.46 -10.24
N ILE A 256 -0.75 -0.17 -9.91
CA ILE A 256 -0.42 0.90 -10.87
C ILE A 256 1.10 1.01 -10.98
N GLY A 257 1.83 1.07 -9.84
CA GLY A 257 3.29 1.21 -9.80
C GLY A 257 4.01 0.14 -10.61
N GLU A 258 3.57 -1.11 -10.54
CA GLU A 258 4.13 -2.22 -11.32
C GLU A 258 3.89 -2.09 -12.83
N ARG A 259 2.73 -1.58 -13.24
CA ARG A 259 2.31 -1.53 -14.65
C ARG A 259 2.77 -0.27 -15.38
N ILE A 260 2.99 0.84 -14.66
CA ILE A 260 3.29 2.14 -15.26
C ILE A 260 4.76 2.28 -15.69
N GLN A 261 5.65 1.38 -15.26
CA GLN A 261 7.10 1.50 -15.45
C GLN A 261 7.52 1.76 -16.89
N ALA A 262 6.87 1.12 -17.85
CA ALA A 262 7.15 1.30 -19.28
C ALA A 262 6.79 2.70 -19.82
N TRP A 263 6.01 3.47 -19.08
CA TRP A 263 5.55 4.82 -19.43
C TRP A 263 6.43 5.93 -18.85
N LEU A 264 7.31 5.57 -17.91
CA LEU A 264 8.26 6.52 -17.31
C LEU A 264 9.37 6.89 -18.29
N THR A 265 9.95 8.04 -18.09
CA THR A 265 11.14 8.46 -18.85
C THR A 265 12.33 7.56 -18.58
N PRO A 266 13.25 7.35 -19.55
CA PRO A 266 14.41 6.47 -19.37
C PRO A 266 15.27 6.81 -18.14
N PRO A 267 15.51 8.08 -17.74
CA PRO A 267 16.22 8.39 -16.51
C PRO A 267 15.51 7.88 -15.24
N MET A 268 14.16 7.90 -15.21
CA MET A 268 13.38 7.42 -14.07
C MET A 268 13.30 5.91 -14.06
N GLN A 269 13.19 5.24 -15.21
CA GLN A 269 13.27 3.79 -15.30
C GLN A 269 14.57 3.24 -14.72
N GLN A 270 15.71 3.92 -14.92
CA GLN A 270 17.02 3.54 -14.37
C GLN A 270 17.10 3.67 -12.84
N ARG A 271 16.17 4.38 -12.22
CA ARG A 271 16.06 4.52 -10.76
C ARG A 271 15.18 3.46 -10.10
N ILE A 272 14.54 2.60 -10.88
CA ILE A 272 13.68 1.55 -10.33
C ILE A 272 14.53 0.42 -9.80
N ALA A 273 14.26 0.01 -8.57
CA ALA A 273 14.82 -1.17 -7.93
C ALA A 273 13.75 -2.26 -7.76
N ILE A 274 14.20 -3.50 -7.75
CA ILE A 274 13.34 -4.66 -7.47
C ILE A 274 13.27 -4.84 -5.95
N PRO A 275 12.07 -4.91 -5.34
CA PRO A 275 11.94 -5.15 -3.90
C PRO A 275 12.50 -6.54 -3.53
N GLN A 276 13.19 -6.63 -2.40
CA GLN A 276 13.79 -7.86 -1.89
C GLN A 276 12.77 -8.73 -1.13
N GLY A 277 11.75 -8.10 -0.54
CA GLY A 277 10.69 -8.75 0.22
C GLY A 277 9.41 -7.90 0.26
N ASP A 278 8.41 -8.40 0.95
CA ASP A 278 7.10 -7.77 1.10
C ASP A 278 6.94 -7.04 2.47
N ALA A 279 5.74 -6.49 2.72
CA ALA A 279 5.47 -5.77 3.97
C ALA A 279 5.51 -6.69 5.21
N MET A 280 5.21 -8.00 5.08
CA MET A 280 5.37 -8.96 6.18
C MET A 280 6.85 -9.19 6.52
N ASP A 281 7.75 -9.24 5.52
CA ASP A 281 9.19 -9.31 5.76
C ASP A 281 9.70 -8.07 6.50
N GLY A 282 9.22 -6.88 6.10
CA GLY A 282 9.53 -5.65 6.82
C GLY A 282 8.99 -5.63 8.25
N ALA A 283 7.79 -6.14 8.47
CA ALA A 283 7.22 -6.29 9.80
C ALA A 283 8.04 -7.29 10.66
N ILE A 284 8.60 -8.36 10.08
CA ILE A 284 9.54 -9.26 10.75
C ILE A 284 10.83 -8.52 11.17
N VAL A 285 11.34 -7.62 10.32
CA VAL A 285 12.46 -6.75 10.70
C VAL A 285 12.08 -5.86 11.89
N MET A 286 10.88 -5.29 11.88
CA MET A 286 10.36 -4.49 13.00
C MET A 286 10.28 -5.30 14.31
N ALA A 287 9.87 -6.57 14.23
CA ALA A 287 9.80 -7.46 15.39
C ALA A 287 11.17 -7.72 16.05
N ARG A 288 12.27 -7.64 15.28
CA ARG A 288 13.64 -7.82 15.79
C ARG A 288 14.21 -6.58 16.48
N GLY A 289 13.68 -5.41 16.18
CA GLY A 289 14.21 -4.12 16.66
C GLY A 289 13.14 -3.26 17.31
N ASN A 290 13.54 -2.07 17.77
CA ASN A 290 12.59 -1.08 18.28
C ASN A 290 12.23 -0.09 17.17
N HIS A 291 11.24 -0.44 16.38
CA HIS A 291 10.75 0.36 15.23
C HIS A 291 9.37 0.99 15.51
N ASN A 292 9.02 1.21 16.77
CA ASN A 292 7.76 1.86 17.13
C ASN A 292 7.74 3.33 16.65
N LEU A 293 6.62 3.76 16.07
CA LEU A 293 6.50 5.08 15.44
C LEU A 293 6.56 6.23 16.47
N PHE A 294 5.97 6.04 17.65
CA PHE A 294 5.79 7.10 18.66
C PHE A 294 6.50 6.81 20.00
N VAL A 295 7.57 6.02 20.00
CA VAL A 295 8.42 5.85 21.19
C VAL A 295 9.53 6.88 21.15
N ARG A 296 9.63 7.71 22.20
CA ARG A 296 10.73 8.63 22.47
C ARG A 296 11.76 7.97 23.38
#